data_05c7af32a09b890b9ed7c85a886240dc
#
_entry.id   05c7af32a09b890b9ed7c85a886240dc
#
_cell.length_a   1.000
_cell.length_b   1.000
_cell.length_c   1.000
_cell.angle_alpha   90.00
_cell.angle_beta   90.00
_cell.angle_gamma   90.00
#
_symmetry.space_group_name_H-M   'P 1'
#
loop_
_entity.id
_entity.type
_entity.pdbx_description
1 polymer ?
#
loop_
_entity_poly.entity_id
_entity_poly.type
_entity_poly.pdbx_seq_one_letter_code
_entity_poly.pdbx_strand_id
1 'polypeptide(L)'
;MSITAIIGGQWGDEGKGKIVDLLSQDANMVARFQGGANAGHTVYKEDMKIVLHQVPSGILTKNCQCVLGNGMVVDPVYLVQELNMLTENNIQYNGSIHIASNAHIVTPVHKWIDSKSEEKSGQKIGTTCRGIGPAYVDKYNRCGIRALDLVD
;
A
#
# COMPACT_ATOMS: atom_id res chain seq x y z
N MET A 1 -0.91 -24.85 -8.15
CA MET A 1 -0.75 -23.48 -7.60
C MET A 1 -2.16 -22.90 -7.54
N SER A 2 -2.65 -22.52 -6.37
CA SER A 2 -3.98 -21.89 -6.22
C SER A 2 -3.80 -20.40 -6.05
N ILE A 3 -4.72 -19.60 -6.62
CA ILE A 3 -4.76 -18.15 -6.47
C ILE A 3 -6.08 -17.79 -5.81
N THR A 4 -6.02 -17.04 -4.71
CA THR A 4 -7.19 -16.52 -4.01
C THR A 4 -7.19 -15.00 -4.13
N ALA A 5 -8.30 -14.43 -4.62
CA ALA A 5 -8.50 -12.99 -4.67
C ALA A 5 -9.46 -12.54 -3.57
N ILE A 6 -9.04 -11.54 -2.79
CA ILE A 6 -9.86 -10.94 -1.73
C ILE A 6 -10.23 -9.52 -2.17
N ILE A 7 -11.51 -9.33 -2.41
CA ILE A 7 -12.07 -8.04 -2.84
C ILE A 7 -13.12 -7.54 -1.85
N GLY A 8 -13.23 -6.24 -1.69
CA GLY A 8 -14.31 -5.61 -0.93
C GLY A 8 -15.50 -5.32 -1.84
N GLY A 9 -16.70 -5.61 -1.38
CA GLY A 9 -17.94 -5.45 -2.14
C GLY A 9 -18.79 -4.26 -1.73
N GLN A 10 -18.42 -3.48 -0.70
CA GLN A 10 -19.27 -2.41 -0.16
C GLN A 10 -18.50 -1.12 0.14
N TRP A 11 -18.19 -0.88 1.42
CA TRP A 11 -17.80 0.44 1.93
C TRP A 11 -16.29 0.64 2.11
N GLY A 12 -15.48 -0.39 1.95
CA GLY A 12 -14.03 -0.33 2.15
C GLY A 12 -13.56 -0.81 3.53
N ASP A 13 -14.43 -0.80 4.52
CA ASP A 13 -14.13 -1.16 5.92
C ASP A 13 -14.57 -2.57 6.30
N GLU A 14 -14.66 -3.48 5.33
CA GLU A 14 -15.14 -4.85 5.52
C GLU A 14 -14.16 -5.77 6.29
N GLY A 15 -13.00 -5.24 6.70
CA GLY A 15 -12.00 -6.03 7.41
C GLY A 15 -11.15 -6.94 6.51
N LYS A 16 -11.00 -6.60 5.22
CA LYS A 16 -10.16 -7.35 4.26
C LYS A 16 -8.76 -7.63 4.79
N GLY A 17 -8.15 -6.66 5.47
CA GLY A 17 -6.81 -6.83 6.03
C GLY A 17 -6.70 -8.03 6.98
N LYS A 18 -7.70 -8.26 7.83
CA LYS A 18 -7.75 -9.39 8.75
C LYS A 18 -7.89 -10.73 8.03
N ILE A 19 -8.70 -10.78 6.96
CA ILE A 19 -8.85 -11.98 6.15
C ILE A 19 -7.57 -12.28 5.37
N VAL A 20 -6.93 -11.25 4.80
CA VAL A 20 -5.63 -11.40 4.12
C VAL A 20 -4.57 -11.91 5.10
N ASP A 21 -4.51 -11.36 6.30
CA ASP A 21 -3.57 -11.79 7.35
C ASP A 21 -3.75 -13.29 7.69
N LEU A 22 -4.99 -13.71 7.91
CA LEU A 22 -5.30 -15.11 8.17
C LEU A 22 -4.87 -16.04 7.02
N LEU A 23 -5.20 -15.68 5.78
CA LEU A 23 -4.90 -16.52 4.62
C LEU A 23 -3.43 -16.43 4.20
N SER A 24 -2.71 -15.40 4.61
CA SER A 24 -1.28 -15.25 4.30
C SER A 24 -0.40 -16.28 5.01
N GLN A 25 -0.89 -16.90 6.07
CA GLN A 25 -0.15 -17.89 6.84
C GLN A 25 0.24 -19.11 5.99
N ASP A 26 -0.59 -19.47 5.02
CA ASP A 26 -0.37 -20.59 4.10
C ASP A 26 0.05 -20.12 2.68
N ALA A 27 0.29 -18.82 2.49
CA ALA A 27 0.59 -18.27 1.20
C ALA A 27 2.10 -18.13 0.97
N ASN A 28 2.56 -18.51 -0.22
CA ASN A 28 3.94 -18.25 -0.66
C ASN A 28 4.13 -16.79 -1.13
N MET A 29 3.04 -16.13 -1.52
CA MET A 29 3.06 -14.75 -2.00
C MET A 29 1.75 -14.05 -1.67
N VAL A 30 1.86 -12.80 -1.21
CA VAL A 30 0.73 -11.89 -1.02
C VAL A 30 0.95 -10.64 -1.85
N ALA A 31 0.06 -10.41 -2.81
CA ALA A 31 0.13 -9.25 -3.69
C ALA A 31 -1.00 -8.26 -3.37
N ARG A 32 -0.64 -7.00 -3.15
CA ARG A 32 -1.59 -5.91 -3.12
C ARG A 32 -1.69 -5.33 -4.53
N PHE A 33 -2.84 -5.50 -5.17
CA PHE A 33 -2.97 -5.18 -6.60
C PHE A 33 -3.37 -3.72 -6.88
N GLN A 34 -3.90 -2.98 -5.89
CA GLN A 34 -4.32 -1.58 -6.04
C GLN A 34 -4.34 -0.83 -4.72
N GLY A 35 -4.61 0.48 -4.77
CA GLY A 35 -4.65 1.38 -3.62
C GLY A 35 -3.29 2.03 -3.36
N GLY A 36 -3.11 2.58 -2.19
CA GLY A 36 -1.90 3.28 -1.77
C GLY A 36 -1.82 3.39 -0.25
N ALA A 37 -1.08 4.39 0.24
CA ALA A 37 -0.85 4.61 1.67
C ALA A 37 -2.08 5.13 2.46
N ASN A 38 -3.21 5.38 1.81
CA ASN A 38 -4.43 5.91 2.45
C ASN A 38 -5.15 4.90 3.34
N ALA A 39 -5.01 3.61 3.07
CA ALA A 39 -5.57 2.56 3.91
C ALA A 39 -4.56 2.14 4.97
N GLY A 40 -5.03 1.81 6.16
CA GLY A 40 -4.23 1.20 7.20
C GLY A 40 -4.91 -0.07 7.69
N HIS A 41 -4.17 -1.13 7.89
CA HIS A 41 -4.69 -2.34 8.50
C HIS A 41 -3.79 -2.76 9.66
N THR A 42 -4.43 -3.07 10.76
CA THR A 42 -3.76 -3.54 11.96
C THR A 42 -3.63 -5.04 11.91
N VAL A 43 -2.42 -5.52 12.09
CA VAL A 43 -2.10 -6.95 12.27
C VAL A 43 -1.46 -7.14 13.64
N TYR A 44 -1.62 -8.32 14.20
CA TYR A 44 -1.04 -8.68 15.48
C TYR A 44 -0.05 -9.82 15.29
N LYS A 45 1.14 -9.67 15.84
CA LYS A 45 2.13 -10.73 15.90
C LYS A 45 2.54 -10.89 17.37
N GLU A 46 2.16 -12.01 17.98
CA GLU A 46 2.29 -12.21 19.42
C GLU A 46 1.58 -11.05 20.16
N ASP A 47 2.28 -10.33 21.04
CA ASP A 47 1.76 -9.19 21.77
C ASP A 47 1.98 -7.85 21.05
N MET A 48 2.59 -7.86 19.84
CA MET A 48 2.87 -6.64 19.07
C MET A 48 1.72 -6.29 18.15
N LYS A 49 1.32 -5.01 18.21
CA LYS A 49 0.37 -4.39 17.28
C LYS A 49 1.13 -3.64 16.19
N ILE A 50 0.97 -4.07 14.95
CA ILE A 50 1.64 -3.48 13.79
C ILE A 50 0.58 -2.89 12.86
N VAL A 51 0.79 -1.66 12.41
CA VAL A 51 -0.10 -1.00 11.44
C VAL A 51 0.62 -0.92 10.10
N LEU A 52 0.11 -1.65 9.12
CA LEU A 52 0.61 -1.65 7.74
C LEU A 52 -0.26 -0.78 6.85
N HIS A 53 0.36 0.00 5.98
CA HIS A 53 -0.33 0.89 5.04
C HIS A 53 -0.15 0.46 3.59
N GLN A 54 1.07 0.17 3.17
CA GLN A 54 1.40 -0.21 1.79
C GLN A 54 1.87 -1.65 1.70
N VAL A 55 2.67 -2.09 2.65
CA VAL A 55 3.21 -3.44 2.68
C VAL A 55 2.09 -4.45 2.95
N PRO A 56 1.99 -5.53 2.16
CA PRO A 56 1.04 -6.61 2.42
C PRO A 56 1.32 -7.32 3.74
N SER A 57 0.27 -7.79 4.44
CA SER A 57 0.39 -8.49 5.73
C SER A 57 1.19 -9.79 5.69
N GLY A 58 1.33 -10.38 4.51
CA GLY A 58 2.22 -11.54 4.30
C GLY A 58 3.67 -11.32 4.73
N ILE A 59 4.09 -10.06 4.97
CA ILE A 59 5.42 -9.73 5.49
C ILE A 59 5.69 -10.34 6.88
N LEU A 60 4.64 -10.65 7.64
CA LEU A 60 4.74 -11.29 8.95
C LEU A 60 4.88 -12.81 8.86
N THR A 61 4.62 -13.37 7.69
CA THR A 61 4.67 -14.80 7.40
C THR A 61 6.06 -15.17 6.88
N LYS A 62 6.66 -16.18 7.51
CA LYS A 62 8.00 -16.65 7.11
C LYS A 62 8.00 -17.14 5.67
N ASN A 63 8.99 -16.71 4.89
CA ASN A 63 9.19 -17.06 3.49
C ASN A 63 8.05 -16.62 2.53
N CYS A 64 7.16 -15.74 2.96
CA CYS A 64 6.14 -15.17 2.08
C CYS A 64 6.69 -13.98 1.30
N GLN A 65 6.48 -13.97 -0.01
CA GLN A 65 6.83 -12.84 -0.87
C GLN A 65 5.72 -11.80 -0.86
N CYS A 66 6.06 -10.53 -0.71
CA CYS A 66 5.12 -9.42 -0.69
C CYS A 66 5.28 -8.57 -1.94
N VAL A 67 4.20 -8.36 -2.67
CA VAL A 67 4.23 -7.61 -3.93
C VAL A 67 3.34 -6.38 -3.84
N LEU A 68 3.93 -5.21 -4.09
CA LEU A 68 3.22 -3.97 -4.39
C LEU A 68 2.97 -3.95 -5.90
N GLY A 69 1.75 -4.25 -6.30
CA GLY A 69 1.38 -4.50 -7.70
C GLY A 69 1.28 -3.24 -8.55
N ASN A 70 1.20 -3.44 -9.85
CA ASN A 70 1.16 -2.37 -10.83
C ASN A 70 -0.06 -1.44 -10.74
N GLY A 71 -1.15 -1.90 -10.13
CA GLY A 71 -2.33 -1.07 -9.86
C GLY A 71 -2.18 -0.13 -8.68
N MET A 72 -1.12 -0.26 -7.88
CA MET A 72 -0.88 0.63 -6.75
C MET A 72 -0.34 2.00 -7.17
N VAL A 73 -0.54 2.96 -6.26
CA VAL A 73 0.21 4.22 -6.21
C VAL A 73 1.02 4.21 -4.92
N VAL A 74 2.33 4.18 -5.06
CA VAL A 74 3.28 3.96 -3.95
C VAL A 74 3.83 5.30 -3.48
N ASP A 75 3.72 5.57 -2.19
CA ASP A 75 4.39 6.69 -1.54
C ASP A 75 5.74 6.23 -1.00
N PRO A 76 6.86 6.60 -1.62
CA PRO A 76 8.18 6.09 -1.22
C PRO A 76 8.58 6.54 0.19
N VAL A 77 8.18 7.75 0.61
CA VAL A 77 8.49 8.25 1.96
C VAL A 77 7.78 7.42 3.03
N TYR A 78 6.48 7.19 2.83
CA TYR A 78 5.71 6.33 3.73
C TYR A 78 6.18 4.87 3.71
N LEU A 79 6.59 4.38 2.53
CA LEU A 79 7.12 3.02 2.42
C LEU A 79 8.40 2.87 3.25
N VAL A 80 9.34 3.81 3.15
CA VAL A 80 10.58 3.79 3.96
C VAL A 80 10.26 3.85 5.46
N GLN A 81 9.31 4.68 5.88
CA GLN A 81 8.87 4.73 7.28
C GLN A 81 8.31 3.39 7.76
N GLU A 82 7.51 2.73 6.92
CA GLU A 82 6.93 1.43 7.20
C GLU A 82 8.00 0.33 7.29
N LEU A 83 9.00 0.37 6.40
CA LEU A 83 10.15 -0.55 6.44
C LEU A 83 11.02 -0.33 7.68
N ASN A 84 11.25 0.90 8.09
CA ASN A 84 11.98 1.21 9.33
C ASN A 84 11.24 0.68 10.55
N MET A 85 9.92 0.88 10.62
CA MET A 85 9.08 0.34 11.68
C MET A 85 9.15 -1.20 11.74
N LEU A 86 9.16 -1.89 10.60
CA LEU A 86 9.35 -3.35 10.57
C LEU A 86 10.70 -3.75 11.14
N THR A 87 11.77 -3.03 10.79
CA THR A 87 13.13 -3.27 11.29
C THR A 87 13.21 -3.07 12.82
N GLU A 88 12.64 -1.99 13.34
CA GLU A 88 12.57 -1.66 14.76
C GLU A 88 11.84 -2.74 15.57
N ASN A 89 10.87 -3.41 14.94
CA ASN A 89 10.12 -4.54 15.53
C ASN A 89 10.75 -5.92 15.23
N ASN A 90 12.01 -5.96 14.79
CA ASN A 90 12.74 -7.19 14.47
C ASN A 90 12.06 -8.08 13.42
N ILE A 91 11.31 -7.48 12.48
CA ILE A 91 10.70 -8.18 11.36
C ILE A 91 11.66 -8.14 10.18
N GLN A 92 12.16 -9.30 9.79
CA GLN A 92 13.05 -9.43 8.65
C GLN A 92 12.24 -9.48 7.35
N TYR A 93 12.57 -8.60 6.41
CA TYR A 93 11.91 -8.51 5.10
C TYR A 93 12.87 -8.51 3.92
N ASN A 94 14.17 -8.71 4.17
CA ASN A 94 15.20 -8.66 3.13
C ASN A 94 14.90 -9.65 1.99
N GLY A 95 14.76 -9.12 0.78
CA GLY A 95 14.46 -9.90 -0.42
C GLY A 95 13.02 -10.43 -0.53
N SER A 96 12.11 -10.05 0.40
CA SER A 96 10.73 -10.50 0.38
C SER A 96 9.73 -9.43 -0.10
N ILE A 97 10.18 -8.19 -0.33
CA ILE A 97 9.32 -7.10 -0.82
C ILE A 97 9.70 -6.74 -2.25
N HIS A 98 8.72 -6.75 -3.12
CA HIS A 98 8.84 -6.44 -4.53
C HIS A 98 7.88 -5.32 -4.91
N ILE A 99 8.34 -4.38 -5.72
CA ILE A 99 7.52 -3.31 -6.28
C ILE A 99 7.45 -3.53 -7.79
N ALA A 100 6.23 -3.57 -8.32
CA ALA A 100 6.04 -3.69 -9.76
C ALA A 100 6.62 -2.45 -10.47
N SER A 101 7.39 -2.67 -11.53
CA SER A 101 8.03 -1.60 -12.31
C SER A 101 7.04 -0.53 -12.79
N ASN A 102 5.81 -0.93 -13.10
CA ASN A 102 4.73 -0.05 -13.54
C ASN A 102 3.85 0.51 -12.41
N ALA A 103 4.16 0.23 -11.14
CA ALA A 103 3.51 0.93 -10.03
C ALA A 103 3.85 2.43 -10.10
N HIS A 104 2.87 3.29 -9.85
CA HIS A 104 3.09 4.74 -9.92
C HIS A 104 3.50 5.30 -8.57
N ILE A 105 4.23 6.40 -8.62
CA ILE A 105 4.80 7.04 -7.44
C ILE A 105 3.92 8.22 -7.02
N VAL A 106 3.60 8.26 -5.74
CA VAL A 106 2.98 9.44 -5.11
C VAL A 106 4.08 10.46 -4.81
N THR A 107 3.97 11.63 -5.42
CA THR A 107 4.92 12.73 -5.24
C THR A 107 4.42 13.77 -4.22
N PRO A 108 5.27 14.66 -3.71
CA PRO A 108 4.85 15.80 -2.89
C PRO A 108 3.81 16.69 -3.58
N VAL A 109 3.88 16.81 -4.91
CA VAL A 109 2.92 17.59 -5.71
C VAL A 109 1.52 16.98 -5.62
N HIS A 110 1.39 15.65 -5.68
CA HIS A 110 0.10 14.98 -5.51
C HIS A 110 -0.52 15.27 -4.13
N LYS A 111 0.29 15.25 -3.07
CA LYS A 111 -0.16 15.57 -1.72
C LYS A 111 -0.63 17.01 -1.59
N TRP A 112 0.11 17.92 -2.21
CA TRP A 112 -0.25 19.34 -2.25
C TRP A 112 -1.57 19.58 -3.01
N ILE A 113 -1.75 18.95 -4.19
CA ILE A 113 -2.99 19.02 -4.97
C ILE A 113 -4.17 18.48 -4.17
N ASP A 114 -4.01 17.33 -3.53
CA ASP A 114 -5.05 16.68 -2.71
C ASP A 114 -5.50 17.60 -1.57
N SER A 115 -4.55 18.16 -0.81
CA SER A 115 -4.80 19.14 0.25
C SER A 115 -5.52 20.38 -0.25
N LYS A 116 -5.06 20.95 -1.37
CA LYS A 116 -5.66 22.17 -1.93
C LYS A 116 -7.06 21.95 -2.51
N SER A 117 -7.31 20.78 -3.06
CA SER A 117 -8.63 20.41 -3.55
C SER A 117 -9.63 20.26 -2.40
N GLU A 118 -9.20 19.67 -1.28
CA GLU A 118 -10.03 19.52 -0.08
C GLU A 118 -10.35 20.86 0.57
N GLU A 119 -9.37 21.80 0.61
CA GLU A 119 -9.60 23.15 1.13
C GLU A 119 -10.61 23.96 0.30
N LYS A 120 -10.61 23.79 -1.03
CA LYS A 120 -11.46 24.55 -1.96
C LYS A 120 -12.86 23.98 -2.13
N SER A 121 -13.05 22.71 -1.90
CA SER A 121 -14.36 22.09 -2.03
C SER A 121 -15.25 22.54 -0.88
N GLY A 122 -16.34 23.27 -1.16
CA GLY A 122 -17.34 23.66 -0.17
C GLY A 122 -18.06 22.47 0.50
N GLN A 123 -17.87 21.26 -0.05
CA GLN A 123 -18.21 19.97 0.55
C GLN A 123 -16.91 19.19 0.74
N LYS A 124 -16.47 19.06 1.99
CA LYS A 124 -15.32 18.22 2.33
C LYS A 124 -15.61 16.77 1.95
N ILE A 125 -14.80 16.21 1.05
CA ILE A 125 -14.87 14.79 0.67
C ILE A 125 -14.34 13.91 1.81
N GLY A 126 -13.54 14.49 2.72
CA GLY A 126 -12.88 13.76 3.81
C GLY A 126 -11.70 12.93 3.32
N THR A 127 -10.91 13.48 2.39
CA THR A 127 -9.71 12.79 1.90
C THR A 127 -8.67 12.67 3.01
N THR A 128 -7.79 11.69 2.85
CA THR A 128 -6.64 11.53 3.78
C THR A 128 -5.50 12.50 3.47
N CYS A 129 -5.63 13.37 2.47
CA CYS A 129 -4.63 14.31 1.97
C CYS A 129 -3.27 13.63 1.66
N ARG A 130 -3.30 12.36 1.26
CA ARG A 130 -2.10 11.56 0.95
C ARG A 130 -1.75 11.54 -0.54
N GLY A 131 -2.47 12.30 -1.36
CA GLY A 131 -2.20 12.43 -2.79
C GLY A 131 -2.58 11.21 -3.64
N ILE A 132 -3.39 10.29 -3.11
CA ILE A 132 -3.74 9.04 -3.79
C ILE A 132 -4.59 9.32 -5.03
N GLY A 133 -5.64 10.15 -4.90
CA GLY A 133 -6.49 10.54 -6.02
C GLY A 133 -5.71 11.19 -7.17
N PRO A 134 -4.97 12.28 -6.92
CA PRO A 134 -4.12 12.93 -7.93
C PRO A 134 -3.11 11.98 -8.59
N ALA A 135 -2.47 11.09 -7.82
CA ALA A 135 -1.54 10.11 -8.39
C ALA A 135 -2.24 9.11 -9.33
N TYR A 136 -3.47 8.73 -9.03
CA TYR A 136 -4.27 7.92 -9.95
C TYR A 136 -4.68 8.69 -11.21
N VAL A 137 -4.99 9.98 -11.09
CA VAL A 137 -5.26 10.84 -12.26
C VAL A 137 -4.06 10.81 -13.21
N ASP A 138 -2.86 11.07 -12.71
CA ASP A 138 -1.65 11.05 -13.51
C ASP A 138 -1.34 9.66 -14.09
N LYS A 139 -1.58 8.61 -13.33
CA LYS A 139 -1.45 7.23 -13.80
C LYS A 139 -2.32 6.97 -15.03
N TYR A 140 -3.59 7.32 -14.98
CA TYR A 140 -4.53 7.07 -16.07
C TYR A 140 -4.38 8.06 -17.22
N ASN A 141 -3.91 9.29 -16.96
CA ASN A 141 -3.48 10.25 -17.97
C ASN A 141 -2.14 9.89 -18.63
N ARG A 142 -1.45 8.86 -18.12
CA ARG A 142 -0.16 8.37 -18.63
C ARG A 142 0.98 9.40 -18.55
N CYS A 143 0.94 10.27 -17.54
CA CYS A 143 1.98 11.28 -17.28
C CYS A 143 2.64 11.10 -15.89
N GLY A 144 2.22 10.09 -15.12
CA GLY A 144 2.76 9.81 -13.79
C GLY A 144 4.14 9.13 -13.84
N ILE A 145 4.92 9.33 -12.78
CA ILE A 145 6.22 8.68 -12.57
C ILE A 145 5.98 7.24 -12.11
N ARG A 146 6.68 6.29 -12.71
CA ARG A 146 6.62 4.87 -12.36
C ARG A 146 7.79 4.48 -11.44
N ALA A 147 7.65 3.38 -10.75
CA ALA A 147 8.73 2.85 -9.92
C ALA A 147 10.02 2.61 -10.71
N LEU A 148 9.89 2.13 -11.96
CA LEU A 148 11.04 1.92 -12.86
C LEU A 148 11.79 3.23 -13.17
N ASP A 149 11.07 4.34 -13.26
CA ASP A 149 11.66 5.63 -13.60
C ASP A 149 12.54 6.20 -12.47
N LEU A 150 12.56 5.55 -11.30
CA LEU A 150 13.42 5.90 -10.15
C LEU A 150 14.68 5.03 -10.02
N VAL A 151 14.81 4.00 -10.87
CA VAL A 151 15.86 2.98 -10.79
C VAL A 151 16.77 3.09 -12.02
N ASP A 152 17.43 4.20 -12.18
CA ASP A 152 18.49 4.37 -13.21
C ASP A 152 19.88 4.19 -12.61
#